data_06e5db729cec366de1bf5f115df4e21e
#
_entry.id   06e5db729cec366de1bf5f115df4e21e
#
_cell.length_a   1.000
_cell.length_b   1.000
_cell.length_c   1.000
_cell.angle_alpha   90.00
_cell.angle_beta   90.00
_cell.angle_gamma   90.00
#
_symmetry.space_group_name_H-M   'P 1'
#
loop_
_entity.id
_entity.type
_entity.pdbx_description
1 polymer ?
#
loop_
_entity_poly.entity_id
_entity_poly.type
_entity_poly.pdbx_seq_one_letter_code
_entity_poly.pdbx_strand_id
1 'polypeptide(L)'
;MLILINVALLVVLTSFVRNSPSLENAIWDSKNIFARRLDSDFFWNGRNFILPLFLLIDAGVLYWRLIRRYRQMQLRHIISELHYIANGNYDHRIPFELSGDLSRVVSSINGLVDSTVAAIEDERKIEQSKDELITNVSHDIRTPLTSIIGYLGLIEDGQYQSEEDLLKYTHTAFVKAKQMKSLVDDLFEYTKVRQPSVPINLTSFDMIQLVEQLAADFELEAKKKNITIEVSSPKEQLIMDGDTEKIVRIFNNLFTNAFKYGKGATKIIVEVDQIGTEAVIIVKNNGAMIPKQALDSLFDRFYRVEESRNQATGGTGLGLAITQSIVALHGGYIYAKSNPDWTSFIIHLPVKSNVSPSARKAEDYLNGQY
;
A
#
# COMPACT_ATOMS: atom_id res chain seq x y z
N MET A 1 27.82 -49.75 23.54
CA MET A 1 29.13 -49.11 23.40
C MET A 1 29.54 -48.34 24.66
N LEU A 2 28.74 -47.46 25.25
CA LEU A 2 29.00 -46.75 26.50
C LEU A 2 29.27 -47.72 27.70
N ILE A 3 28.44 -48.73 27.86
CA ILE A 3 28.64 -49.76 28.93
C ILE A 3 29.99 -50.47 28.80
N LEU A 4 30.40 -50.81 27.56
CA LEU A 4 31.71 -51.45 27.33
C LEU A 4 32.88 -50.51 27.66
N ILE A 5 32.73 -49.20 27.34
CA ILE A 5 33.73 -48.20 27.69
C ILE A 5 33.84 -48.04 29.20
N ASN A 6 32.71 -48.00 29.90
CA ASN A 6 32.69 -47.88 31.37
C ASN A 6 33.25 -49.10 32.07
N VAL A 7 32.97 -50.32 31.58
CA VAL A 7 33.58 -51.55 32.10
C VAL A 7 35.10 -51.56 31.85
N ALA A 8 35.55 -51.14 30.65
CA ALA A 8 36.98 -51.04 30.37
C ALA A 8 37.65 -50.00 31.27
N LEU A 9 37.00 -48.81 31.45
CA LEU A 9 37.52 -47.75 32.33
C LEU A 9 37.59 -48.20 33.81
N LEU A 10 36.58 -48.92 34.26
CA LEU A 10 36.56 -49.50 35.62
C LEU A 10 37.71 -50.52 35.81
N VAL A 11 37.94 -51.39 34.80
CA VAL A 11 39.06 -52.34 34.83
C VAL A 11 40.40 -51.62 34.84
N VAL A 12 40.57 -50.58 34.02
CA VAL A 12 41.80 -49.78 33.98
C VAL A 12 42.01 -49.04 35.30
N LEU A 13 40.96 -48.44 35.87
CA LEU A 13 41.03 -47.69 37.12
C LEU A 13 41.33 -48.62 38.31
N THR A 14 40.71 -49.79 38.38
CA THR A 14 41.00 -50.80 39.42
C THR A 14 42.44 -51.34 39.28
N SER A 15 42.90 -51.59 38.09
CA SER A 15 44.26 -52.01 37.80
C SER A 15 45.30 -50.93 38.16
N PHE A 16 45.00 -49.66 37.86
CA PHE A 16 45.84 -48.53 38.21
C PHE A 16 45.98 -48.33 39.72
N VAL A 17 44.86 -48.37 40.43
CA VAL A 17 44.87 -48.28 41.92
C VAL A 17 45.64 -49.46 42.54
N ARG A 18 45.46 -50.69 42.04
CA ARG A 18 46.13 -51.89 42.55
C ARG A 18 47.64 -51.87 42.29
N ASN A 19 48.07 -51.23 41.20
CA ASN A 19 49.52 -51.09 40.87
C ASN A 19 50.19 -49.89 41.49
N SER A 20 49.48 -49.05 42.25
CA SER A 20 50.04 -47.86 42.94
C SER A 20 49.85 -47.97 44.46
N PRO A 21 50.84 -48.51 45.18
CA PRO A 21 50.72 -48.72 46.61
C PRO A 21 50.43 -47.45 47.43
N SER A 22 50.87 -46.29 46.97
CA SER A 22 50.60 -44.99 47.59
C SER A 22 49.15 -44.56 47.47
N LEU A 23 48.49 -44.85 46.31
CA LEU A 23 47.09 -44.56 46.06
C LEU A 23 46.18 -45.58 46.81
N GLU A 24 46.58 -46.82 46.85
CA GLU A 24 45.86 -47.86 47.57
C GLU A 24 45.80 -47.56 49.08
N ASN A 25 46.96 -47.15 49.64
CA ASN A 25 47.07 -46.76 51.08
C ASN A 25 46.26 -45.47 51.35
N ALA A 26 46.31 -44.44 50.47
CA ALA A 26 45.53 -43.21 50.61
C ALA A 26 44.03 -43.46 50.54
N ILE A 27 43.57 -44.38 49.68
CA ILE A 27 42.16 -44.79 49.61
C ILE A 27 41.77 -45.56 50.86
N TRP A 28 42.66 -46.43 51.38
CA TRP A 28 42.43 -47.21 52.60
C TRP A 28 42.40 -46.29 53.83
N ASP A 29 43.30 -45.33 53.96
CA ASP A 29 43.29 -44.36 55.06
C ASP A 29 42.04 -43.43 54.99
N SER A 30 41.67 -42.96 53.81
CA SER A 30 40.42 -42.20 53.60
C SER A 30 39.20 -43.05 53.99
N LYS A 31 39.15 -44.32 53.61
CA LYS A 31 38.14 -45.27 54.00
C LYS A 31 37.99 -45.39 55.54
N ASN A 32 39.11 -45.56 56.27
CA ASN A 32 39.13 -45.71 57.72
C ASN A 32 38.70 -44.41 58.42
N ILE A 33 39.05 -43.24 57.89
CA ILE A 33 38.62 -41.93 58.44
C ILE A 33 37.11 -41.73 58.31
N PHE A 34 36.51 -42.12 57.20
CA PHE A 34 35.08 -41.98 56.94
C PHE A 34 34.26 -43.08 57.61
N ALA A 35 34.77 -44.35 57.67
CA ALA A 35 34.07 -45.46 58.35
C ALA A 35 33.96 -45.22 59.89
N ARG A 36 34.87 -44.46 60.49
CA ARG A 36 34.75 -44.02 61.88
C ARG A 36 33.69 -42.94 62.12
N ARG A 37 33.24 -42.23 61.07
CA ARG A 37 32.25 -41.15 61.15
C ARG A 37 30.83 -41.60 60.71
N LEU A 38 30.72 -42.52 59.80
CA LEU A 38 29.46 -42.98 59.20
C LEU A 38 29.42 -44.54 59.41
N ASP A 39 28.75 -44.98 60.41
CA ASP A 39 28.62 -46.39 60.84
C ASP A 39 27.96 -47.28 59.78
N SER A 40 28.47 -47.40 58.61
CA SER A 40 27.99 -48.28 57.57
C SER A 40 29.05 -48.70 56.57
N ASP A 41 29.47 -49.97 56.64
CA ASP A 41 30.24 -50.69 55.62
C ASP A 41 29.63 -50.65 54.21
N PHE A 42 28.38 -50.26 54.10
CA PHE A 42 27.62 -50.15 52.84
C PHE A 42 28.19 -49.08 51.88
N PHE A 43 28.62 -47.97 52.46
CA PHE A 43 29.07 -46.86 51.63
C PHE A 43 30.53 -47.00 51.13
N TRP A 44 31.30 -47.89 51.70
CA TRP A 44 32.70 -48.00 51.32
C TRP A 44 33.06 -49.16 50.41
N ASN A 45 32.11 -49.94 49.93
CA ASN A 45 32.38 -50.79 48.78
C ASN A 45 32.47 -49.89 47.58
N GLY A 46 33.73 -49.52 47.11
CA GLY A 46 33.96 -48.57 46.00
C GLY A 46 33.11 -48.87 44.75
N ARG A 47 32.77 -50.15 44.58
CA ARG A 47 31.83 -50.63 43.58
C ARG A 47 30.40 -50.03 43.72
N ASN A 48 29.96 -49.85 44.98
CA ASN A 48 28.61 -49.35 45.25
C ASN A 48 28.45 -47.83 45.00
N PHE A 49 29.57 -47.08 44.95
CA PHE A 49 29.59 -45.66 44.61
C PHE A 49 29.91 -45.42 43.13
N ILE A 50 30.86 -46.14 42.61
CA ILE A 50 31.36 -45.93 41.24
C ILE A 50 30.31 -46.37 40.20
N LEU A 51 29.61 -47.49 40.44
CA LEU A 51 28.56 -47.96 39.52
C LEU A 51 27.39 -46.96 39.36
N PRO A 52 26.74 -46.45 40.46
CA PRO A 52 25.70 -45.46 40.29
C PRO A 52 26.18 -44.14 39.72
N LEU A 53 27.43 -43.71 40.01
CA LEU A 53 28.03 -42.53 39.42
C LEU A 53 28.19 -42.67 37.88
N PHE A 54 28.67 -43.83 37.42
CA PHE A 54 28.75 -44.10 35.97
C PHE A 54 27.38 -44.18 35.32
N LEU A 55 26.37 -44.77 35.97
CA LEU A 55 25.00 -44.79 35.49
C LEU A 55 24.40 -43.37 35.35
N LEU A 56 24.70 -42.47 36.30
CA LEU A 56 24.26 -41.07 36.23
C LEU A 56 24.94 -40.33 35.08
N ILE A 57 26.25 -40.54 34.90
CA ILE A 57 26.99 -39.94 33.74
C ILE A 57 26.44 -40.47 32.43
N ASP A 58 26.23 -41.79 32.30
CA ASP A 58 25.66 -42.38 31.09
C ASP A 58 24.25 -41.90 30.80
N ALA A 59 23.41 -41.78 31.84
CA ALA A 59 22.08 -41.17 31.70
C ALA A 59 22.14 -39.73 31.26
N GLY A 60 23.08 -38.95 31.82
CA GLY A 60 23.32 -37.55 31.39
C GLY A 60 23.79 -37.44 29.92
N VAL A 61 24.74 -38.31 29.52
CA VAL A 61 25.24 -38.36 28.13
C VAL A 61 24.12 -38.79 27.16
N LEU A 62 23.34 -39.82 27.56
CA LEU A 62 22.21 -40.29 26.74
C LEU A 62 21.15 -39.22 26.61
N TYR A 63 20.78 -38.56 27.72
CA TYR A 63 19.84 -37.44 27.71
C TYR A 63 20.30 -36.28 26.82
N TRP A 64 21.58 -35.87 26.97
CA TRP A 64 22.17 -34.82 26.13
C TRP A 64 22.17 -35.19 24.63
N ARG A 65 22.47 -36.47 24.32
CA ARG A 65 22.49 -37.00 22.94
C ARG A 65 21.09 -37.06 22.34
N LEU A 66 20.07 -37.41 23.12
CA LEU A 66 18.67 -37.44 22.71
C LEU A 66 18.17 -36.03 22.44
N ILE A 67 18.42 -35.06 23.33
CA ILE A 67 18.05 -33.65 23.11
C ILE A 67 18.73 -33.09 21.88
N ARG A 68 20.02 -33.36 21.69
CA ARG A 68 20.76 -32.91 20.52
C ARG A 68 20.18 -33.49 19.21
N ARG A 69 19.83 -34.77 19.19
CA ARG A 69 19.16 -35.40 18.03
C ARG A 69 17.78 -34.82 17.78
N TYR A 70 17.00 -34.60 18.82
CA TYR A 70 15.68 -33.98 18.70
C TYR A 70 15.74 -32.58 18.10
N ARG A 71 16.65 -31.74 18.59
CA ARG A 71 16.86 -30.39 18.02
C ARG A 71 17.32 -30.45 16.56
N GLN A 72 18.21 -31.35 16.21
CA GLN A 72 18.64 -31.53 14.82
C GLN A 72 17.51 -31.97 13.90
N MET A 73 16.61 -32.82 14.39
CA MET A 73 15.45 -33.28 13.61
C MET A 73 14.47 -32.13 13.38
N GLN A 74 14.18 -31.32 14.41
CA GLN A 74 13.37 -30.12 14.29
C GLN A 74 13.95 -29.13 13.28
N LEU A 75 15.25 -28.87 13.35
CA LEU A 75 15.91 -27.95 12.43
C LEU A 75 15.85 -28.46 10.97
N ARG A 76 16.07 -29.75 10.74
CA ARG A 76 15.94 -30.33 9.39
C ARG A 76 14.53 -30.18 8.83
N HIS A 77 13.54 -30.32 9.68
CA HIS A 77 12.14 -30.17 9.28
C HIS A 77 11.83 -28.71 8.91
N ILE A 78 12.27 -27.73 9.73
CA ILE A 78 12.14 -26.32 9.40
C ILE A 78 12.81 -26.01 8.04
N ILE A 79 14.01 -26.54 7.81
CA ILE A 79 14.74 -26.32 6.54
C ILE A 79 13.97 -26.92 5.35
N SER A 80 13.37 -28.12 5.50
CA SER A 80 12.57 -28.72 4.43
C SER A 80 11.32 -27.91 4.10
N GLU A 81 10.61 -27.40 5.12
CA GLU A 81 9.45 -26.54 4.97
C GLU A 81 9.83 -25.19 4.32
N LEU A 82 10.95 -24.63 4.74
CA LEU A 82 11.48 -23.40 4.14
C LEU A 82 11.82 -23.58 2.66
N HIS A 83 12.44 -24.73 2.27
CA HIS A 83 12.67 -25.05 0.88
C HIS A 83 11.36 -25.21 0.08
N TYR A 84 10.34 -25.81 0.69
CA TYR A 84 9.02 -25.94 0.07
C TYR A 84 8.40 -24.57 -0.22
N ILE A 85 8.45 -23.65 0.75
CA ILE A 85 8.00 -22.26 0.58
C ILE A 85 8.83 -21.55 -0.49
N ALA A 86 10.16 -21.65 -0.43
CA ALA A 86 11.08 -21.00 -1.37
C ALA A 86 10.90 -21.45 -2.82
N ASN A 87 10.36 -22.65 -3.07
CA ASN A 87 10.01 -23.14 -4.40
C ASN A 87 8.68 -22.58 -4.94
N GLY A 88 8.13 -21.54 -4.32
CA GLY A 88 6.95 -20.82 -4.79
C GLY A 88 5.63 -21.19 -4.10
N ASN A 89 5.66 -22.07 -3.09
CA ASN A 89 4.46 -22.44 -2.33
C ASN A 89 4.19 -21.45 -1.20
N TYR A 90 3.91 -20.20 -1.54
CA TYR A 90 3.76 -19.11 -0.56
C TYR A 90 2.48 -19.19 0.28
N ASP A 91 1.52 -20.04 -0.07
CA ASP A 91 0.31 -20.28 0.74
C ASP A 91 0.58 -21.19 1.95
N HIS A 92 1.74 -21.86 1.95
CA HIS A 92 2.13 -22.75 3.03
C HIS A 92 2.73 -21.97 4.20
N ARG A 93 2.43 -22.43 5.43
CA ARG A 93 3.01 -21.94 6.69
C ARG A 93 3.63 -23.09 7.43
N ILE A 94 4.69 -22.83 8.17
CA ILE A 94 5.31 -23.85 9.02
C ILE A 94 4.36 -24.09 10.20
N PRO A 95 3.77 -25.32 10.33
CA PRO A 95 2.64 -25.56 11.23
C PRO A 95 3.05 -25.90 12.67
N PHE A 96 4.34 -25.79 13.04
CA PHE A 96 4.82 -26.32 14.32
C PHE A 96 4.86 -25.26 15.40
N GLU A 97 4.24 -25.56 16.53
CA GLU A 97 4.49 -24.89 17.79
C GLU A 97 5.77 -25.42 18.40
N LEU A 98 6.84 -24.69 18.27
CA LEU A 98 8.13 -24.99 18.87
C LEU A 98 8.33 -24.18 20.13
N SER A 99 9.17 -24.67 21.03
CA SER A 99 9.51 -23.96 22.26
C SER A 99 10.87 -23.24 22.12
N GLY A 100 10.99 -22.06 22.71
CA GLY A 100 12.26 -21.31 22.80
C GLY A 100 12.63 -20.59 21.48
N ASP A 101 13.92 -20.58 21.16
CA ASP A 101 14.46 -19.77 20.05
C ASP A 101 13.97 -20.20 18.65
N LEU A 102 13.71 -21.51 18.48
CA LEU A 102 13.18 -22.03 17.20
C LEU A 102 11.75 -21.56 16.93
N SER A 103 10.94 -21.33 17.97
CA SER A 103 9.60 -20.74 17.83
C SER A 103 9.67 -19.34 17.25
N ARG A 104 10.62 -18.50 17.70
CA ARG A 104 10.82 -17.14 17.16
C ARG A 104 11.26 -17.18 15.70
N VAL A 105 12.13 -18.13 15.34
CA VAL A 105 12.56 -18.31 13.94
C VAL A 105 11.38 -18.67 13.05
N VAL A 106 10.55 -19.64 13.45
CA VAL A 106 9.34 -20.04 12.71
C VAL A 106 8.35 -18.88 12.56
N SER A 107 8.09 -18.15 13.66
CA SER A 107 7.22 -16.98 13.64
C SER A 107 7.75 -15.90 12.70
N SER A 108 9.06 -15.63 12.70
CA SER A 108 9.68 -14.66 11.79
C SER A 108 9.59 -15.09 10.33
N ILE A 109 9.78 -16.39 10.04
CA ILE A 109 9.63 -16.96 8.69
C ILE A 109 8.19 -16.81 8.21
N ASN A 110 7.20 -17.23 9.04
CA ASN A 110 5.80 -17.11 8.67
C ASN A 110 5.38 -15.63 8.46
N GLY A 111 5.85 -14.71 9.30
CA GLY A 111 5.63 -13.27 9.11
C GLY A 111 6.26 -12.72 7.83
N LEU A 112 7.45 -13.21 7.44
CA LEU A 112 8.09 -12.85 6.17
C LEU A 112 7.28 -13.39 4.98
N VAL A 113 6.76 -14.62 5.07
CA VAL A 113 5.89 -15.20 4.03
C VAL A 113 4.61 -14.41 3.90
N ASP A 114 3.96 -14.01 5.02
CA ASP A 114 2.75 -13.17 5.01
C ASP A 114 3.01 -11.84 4.31
N SER A 115 4.11 -11.18 4.62
CA SER A 115 4.48 -9.91 3.96
C SER A 115 4.79 -10.08 2.47
N THR A 116 5.40 -11.21 2.09
CA THR A 116 5.69 -11.53 0.69
C THR A 116 4.41 -11.79 -0.10
N VAL A 117 3.47 -12.55 0.46
CA VAL A 117 2.14 -12.80 -0.17
C VAL A 117 1.39 -11.49 -0.35
N ALA A 118 1.35 -10.64 0.68
CA ALA A 118 0.72 -9.32 0.59
C ALA A 118 1.35 -8.46 -0.52
N ALA A 119 2.68 -8.44 -0.62
CA ALA A 119 3.39 -7.70 -1.67
C ALA A 119 3.09 -8.24 -3.09
N ILE A 120 3.02 -9.56 -3.27
CA ILE A 120 2.65 -10.20 -4.55
C ILE A 120 1.19 -9.88 -4.92
N GLU A 121 0.28 -9.90 -3.96
CA GLU A 121 -1.12 -9.52 -4.21
C GLU A 121 -1.26 -8.05 -4.60
N ASP A 122 -0.53 -7.17 -3.95
CA ASP A 122 -0.52 -5.74 -4.29
C ASP A 122 0.09 -5.49 -5.68
N GLU A 123 1.17 -6.20 -6.04
CA GLU A 123 1.76 -6.15 -7.38
C GLU A 123 0.77 -6.63 -8.45
N ARG A 124 0.07 -7.74 -8.21
CA ARG A 124 -0.98 -8.23 -9.12
C ARG A 124 -2.11 -7.24 -9.31
N LYS A 125 -2.56 -6.58 -8.24
CA LYS A 125 -3.60 -5.52 -8.32
C LYS A 125 -3.11 -4.33 -9.15
N ILE A 126 -1.83 -3.95 -9.01
CA ILE A 126 -1.23 -2.87 -9.80
C ILE A 126 -1.17 -3.27 -11.28
N GLU A 127 -0.76 -4.51 -11.59
CA GLU A 127 -0.68 -5.02 -12.96
C GLU A 127 -2.06 -5.10 -13.63
N GLN A 128 -3.04 -5.72 -12.96
CA GLN A 128 -4.43 -5.73 -13.43
C GLN A 128 -4.96 -4.32 -13.70
N SER A 129 -4.72 -3.42 -12.77
CA SER A 129 -5.13 -2.02 -12.89
C SER A 129 -4.46 -1.29 -14.08
N LYS A 130 -3.23 -1.66 -14.42
CA LYS A 130 -2.52 -1.15 -15.60
C LYS A 130 -3.13 -1.70 -16.90
N ASP A 131 -3.44 -2.99 -16.94
CA ASP A 131 -4.04 -3.64 -18.12
C ASP A 131 -5.46 -3.11 -18.39
N GLU A 132 -6.26 -2.94 -17.34
CA GLU A 132 -7.58 -2.29 -17.43
C GLU A 132 -7.47 -0.86 -17.94
N LEU A 133 -6.47 -0.10 -17.45
CA LEU A 133 -6.21 1.26 -17.93
C LEU A 133 -5.92 1.27 -19.42
N ILE A 134 -5.00 0.43 -19.91
CA ILE A 134 -4.63 0.37 -21.33
C ILE A 134 -5.84 -0.02 -22.18
N THR A 135 -6.62 -1.00 -21.73
CA THR A 135 -7.81 -1.50 -22.45
C THR A 135 -8.88 -0.42 -22.56
N ASN A 136 -9.23 0.23 -21.45
CA ASN A 136 -10.28 1.25 -21.40
C ASN A 136 -9.87 2.50 -22.18
N VAL A 137 -8.62 2.96 -22.04
CA VAL A 137 -8.11 4.10 -22.83
C VAL A 137 -8.12 3.80 -24.31
N SER A 138 -7.71 2.59 -24.73
CA SER A 138 -7.69 2.20 -26.14
C SER A 138 -9.09 2.21 -26.73
N HIS A 139 -10.09 1.73 -25.98
CA HIS A 139 -11.50 1.77 -26.42
C HIS A 139 -12.00 3.20 -26.52
N ASP A 140 -11.72 4.04 -25.51
CA ASP A 140 -12.22 5.41 -25.45
C ASP A 140 -11.54 6.36 -26.43
N ILE A 141 -10.32 6.04 -26.89
CA ILE A 141 -9.64 6.72 -28.00
C ILE A 141 -10.21 6.25 -29.36
N ARG A 142 -10.46 4.95 -29.53
CA ARG A 142 -10.92 4.38 -30.81
C ARG A 142 -12.25 4.97 -31.24
N THR A 143 -13.20 5.11 -30.32
CA THR A 143 -14.56 5.59 -30.61
C THR A 143 -14.58 7.01 -31.25
N PRO A 144 -14.01 8.06 -30.65
CA PRO A 144 -13.96 9.39 -31.25
C PRO A 144 -13.11 9.40 -32.51
N LEU A 145 -12.02 8.64 -32.58
CA LEU A 145 -11.16 8.56 -33.77
C LEU A 145 -11.92 8.01 -34.99
N THR A 146 -12.67 6.90 -34.79
CA THR A 146 -13.51 6.33 -35.85
C THR A 146 -14.56 7.33 -36.30
N SER A 147 -15.16 8.11 -35.38
CA SER A 147 -16.11 9.16 -35.75
C SER A 147 -15.45 10.28 -36.57
N ILE A 148 -14.25 10.73 -36.18
CA ILE A 148 -13.50 11.76 -36.91
C ILE A 148 -13.23 11.28 -38.33
N ILE A 149 -12.67 10.08 -38.48
CA ILE A 149 -12.35 9.49 -39.79
C ILE A 149 -13.64 9.35 -40.62
N GLY A 150 -14.73 8.88 -40.01
CA GLY A 150 -16.01 8.74 -40.73
C GLY A 150 -16.58 10.08 -41.27
N TYR A 151 -16.61 11.11 -40.41
CA TYR A 151 -17.13 12.43 -40.86
C TYR A 151 -16.21 13.11 -41.85
N LEU A 152 -14.89 12.99 -41.70
CA LEU A 152 -13.93 13.54 -42.69
C LEU A 152 -14.00 12.75 -44.01
N GLY A 153 -14.19 11.43 -43.97
CA GLY A 153 -14.37 10.60 -45.15
C GLY A 153 -15.64 10.96 -45.93
N LEU A 154 -16.78 11.20 -45.21
CA LEU A 154 -18.00 11.73 -45.87
C LEU A 154 -17.78 13.06 -46.61
N ILE A 155 -16.92 13.93 -46.06
CA ILE A 155 -16.56 15.19 -46.69
C ILE A 155 -15.64 14.93 -47.89
N GLU A 156 -14.61 14.08 -47.76
CA GLU A 156 -13.67 13.74 -48.83
C GLU A 156 -14.35 13.09 -50.04
N ASP A 157 -15.31 12.17 -49.75
CA ASP A 157 -16.10 11.47 -50.77
C ASP A 157 -17.22 12.34 -51.37
N GLY A 158 -17.37 13.62 -50.97
CA GLY A 158 -18.44 14.51 -51.43
C GLY A 158 -19.84 14.10 -51.01
N GLN A 159 -19.96 13.30 -49.96
CA GLN A 159 -21.26 12.76 -49.44
C GLN A 159 -21.96 13.77 -48.50
N TYR A 160 -22.15 15.00 -48.97
CA TYR A 160 -22.94 16.04 -48.29
C TYR A 160 -23.88 16.69 -49.29
N GLN A 161 -25.09 17.09 -48.86
CA GLN A 161 -26.11 17.63 -49.70
C GLN A 161 -26.18 19.16 -49.69
N SER A 162 -25.55 19.77 -48.64
CA SER A 162 -25.58 21.20 -48.42
C SER A 162 -24.30 21.69 -47.74
N GLU A 163 -24.04 22.98 -47.80
CA GLU A 163 -22.96 23.63 -47.03
C GLU A 163 -23.22 23.48 -45.50
N GLU A 164 -24.47 23.43 -45.09
CA GLU A 164 -24.84 23.18 -43.71
C GLU A 164 -24.41 21.79 -43.24
N ASP A 165 -24.60 20.75 -44.09
CA ASP A 165 -24.10 19.38 -43.77
C ASP A 165 -22.58 19.35 -43.66
N LEU A 166 -21.88 20.04 -44.58
CA LEU A 166 -20.42 20.15 -44.55
C LEU A 166 -19.94 20.77 -43.24
N LEU A 167 -20.54 21.91 -42.85
CA LEU A 167 -20.25 22.55 -41.56
C LEU A 167 -20.55 21.66 -40.35
N LYS A 168 -21.67 20.96 -40.39
CA LYS A 168 -22.06 20.03 -39.34
C LYS A 168 -21.08 18.86 -39.18
N TYR A 169 -20.63 18.24 -40.28
CA TYR A 169 -19.65 17.17 -40.27
C TYR A 169 -18.30 17.66 -39.75
N THR A 170 -17.83 18.80 -40.24
CA THR A 170 -16.59 19.45 -39.79
C THR A 170 -16.65 19.78 -38.30
N HIS A 171 -17.76 20.39 -37.84
CA HIS A 171 -17.96 20.69 -36.42
C HIS A 171 -17.97 19.44 -35.56
N THR A 172 -18.63 18.37 -36.02
CA THR A 172 -18.69 17.08 -35.28
C THR A 172 -17.29 16.48 -35.19
N ALA A 173 -16.53 16.45 -36.27
CA ALA A 173 -15.14 15.97 -36.27
C ALA A 173 -14.27 16.79 -35.30
N PHE A 174 -14.41 18.12 -35.31
CA PHE A 174 -13.67 19.02 -34.41
C PHE A 174 -14.03 18.77 -32.93
N VAL A 175 -15.31 18.60 -32.60
CA VAL A 175 -15.74 18.30 -31.21
C VAL A 175 -15.16 16.95 -30.75
N LYS A 176 -15.16 15.93 -31.65
CA LYS A 176 -14.59 14.60 -31.33
C LYS A 176 -13.06 14.66 -31.15
N ALA A 177 -12.36 15.47 -31.95
CA ALA A 177 -10.94 15.70 -31.78
C ALA A 177 -10.60 16.39 -30.45
N LYS A 178 -11.40 17.38 -30.03
CA LYS A 178 -11.28 18.02 -28.72
C LYS A 178 -11.51 17.02 -27.56
N GLN A 179 -12.51 16.15 -27.70
CA GLN A 179 -12.76 15.09 -26.69
C GLN A 179 -11.56 14.15 -26.57
N MET A 180 -11.01 13.71 -27.70
CA MET A 180 -9.82 12.84 -27.72
C MET A 180 -8.60 13.53 -27.11
N LYS A 181 -8.36 14.82 -27.43
CA LYS A 181 -7.29 15.60 -26.79
C LYS A 181 -7.44 15.63 -25.28
N SER A 182 -8.64 15.95 -24.76
CA SER A 182 -8.89 15.99 -23.32
C SER A 182 -8.62 14.63 -22.65
N LEU A 183 -8.97 13.52 -23.31
CA LEU A 183 -8.73 12.17 -22.78
C LEU A 183 -7.22 11.85 -22.69
N VAL A 184 -6.45 12.25 -23.72
CA VAL A 184 -4.99 12.08 -23.71
C VAL A 184 -4.35 12.97 -22.64
N ASP A 185 -4.77 14.23 -22.51
CA ASP A 185 -4.28 15.15 -21.49
C ASP A 185 -4.57 14.62 -20.07
N ASP A 186 -5.78 14.08 -19.83
CA ASP A 186 -6.15 13.46 -18.57
C ASP A 186 -5.31 12.21 -18.26
N LEU A 187 -5.01 11.38 -19.27
CA LEU A 187 -4.17 10.20 -19.11
C LEU A 187 -2.72 10.58 -18.73
N PHE A 188 -2.15 11.58 -19.41
CA PHE A 188 -0.81 12.07 -19.08
C PHE A 188 -0.75 12.62 -17.65
N GLU A 189 -1.74 13.44 -17.26
CA GLU A 189 -1.80 13.99 -15.91
C GLU A 189 -1.96 12.88 -14.87
N TYR A 190 -2.85 11.91 -15.11
CA TYR A 190 -3.03 10.77 -14.23
C TYR A 190 -1.73 9.98 -14.04
N THR A 191 -1.00 9.68 -15.13
CA THR A 191 0.27 8.95 -15.05
C THR A 191 1.35 9.76 -14.35
N LYS A 192 1.39 11.07 -14.56
CA LYS A 192 2.32 12.00 -13.93
C LYS A 192 2.10 12.09 -12.42
N VAL A 193 0.87 12.32 -11.96
CA VAL A 193 0.55 12.50 -10.52
C VAL A 193 0.82 11.23 -9.70
N ARG A 194 0.84 10.05 -10.31
CA ARG A 194 1.10 8.76 -9.65
C ARG A 194 2.57 8.34 -9.58
N GLN A 195 3.47 9.05 -10.22
CA GLN A 195 4.89 8.73 -10.09
C GLN A 195 5.38 9.05 -8.67
N PRO A 196 6.14 8.15 -8.00
CA PRO A 196 6.59 8.36 -6.63
C PRO A 196 7.46 9.60 -6.41
N SER A 197 8.02 10.16 -7.49
CA SER A 197 8.96 11.29 -7.47
C SER A 197 8.42 12.55 -8.14
N VAL A 198 7.09 12.72 -8.22
CA VAL A 198 6.54 13.96 -8.81
C VAL A 198 6.90 15.13 -7.92
N PRO A 199 7.65 16.11 -8.42
CA PRO A 199 7.90 17.32 -7.68
C PRO A 199 6.59 18.08 -7.49
N ILE A 200 6.29 18.47 -6.25
CA ILE A 200 5.24 19.42 -5.92
C ILE A 200 5.89 20.78 -5.81
N ASN A 201 5.40 21.71 -6.61
CA ASN A 201 5.82 23.10 -6.52
C ASN A 201 4.97 23.84 -5.47
N LEU A 202 5.39 23.76 -4.21
CA LEU A 202 4.66 24.36 -3.11
C LEU A 202 4.89 25.88 -3.10
N THR A 203 3.81 26.64 -3.28
CA THR A 203 3.75 28.08 -3.14
C THR A 203 2.73 28.45 -2.10
N SER A 204 2.92 29.58 -1.41
CA SER A 204 1.93 30.13 -0.47
C SER A 204 0.94 30.97 -1.25
N PHE A 205 -0.36 30.71 -1.09
CA PHE A 205 -1.43 31.42 -1.79
C PHE A 205 -2.69 31.50 -0.94
N ASP A 206 -3.62 32.37 -1.33
CA ASP A 206 -4.94 32.48 -0.71
C ASP A 206 -5.94 31.57 -1.43
N MET A 207 -6.45 30.53 -0.71
CA MET A 207 -7.41 29.57 -1.26
C MET A 207 -8.75 30.22 -1.62
N ILE A 208 -9.21 31.20 -0.84
CA ILE A 208 -10.50 31.89 -1.10
C ILE A 208 -10.40 32.66 -2.38
N GLN A 209 -9.35 33.48 -2.54
CA GLN A 209 -9.11 34.25 -3.75
C GLN A 209 -8.95 33.35 -5.00
N LEU A 210 -8.25 32.20 -4.85
CA LEU A 210 -8.11 31.24 -5.95
C LEU A 210 -9.46 30.69 -6.40
N VAL A 211 -10.31 30.29 -5.45
CA VAL A 211 -11.64 29.75 -5.75
C VAL A 211 -12.57 30.79 -6.36
N GLU A 212 -12.53 32.03 -5.87
CA GLU A 212 -13.30 33.15 -6.43
C GLU A 212 -12.90 33.43 -7.88
N GLN A 213 -11.61 33.44 -8.17
CA GLN A 213 -11.10 33.62 -9.54
C GLN A 213 -11.57 32.50 -10.46
N LEU A 214 -11.48 31.24 -10.00
CA LEU A 214 -11.97 30.09 -10.78
C LEU A 214 -13.48 30.13 -10.99
N ALA A 215 -14.26 30.52 -10.00
CA ALA A 215 -15.70 30.70 -10.14
C ALA A 215 -16.03 31.75 -11.23
N ALA A 216 -15.27 32.85 -11.28
CA ALA A 216 -15.41 33.88 -12.31
C ALA A 216 -15.06 33.35 -13.72
N ASP A 217 -14.01 32.54 -13.85
CA ASP A 217 -13.63 31.92 -15.12
C ASP A 217 -14.75 31.04 -15.70
N PHE A 218 -15.52 30.35 -14.83
CA PHE A 218 -16.64 29.51 -15.23
C PHE A 218 -17.97 30.25 -15.38
N GLU A 219 -18.06 31.56 -15.11
CA GLU A 219 -19.32 32.34 -15.13
C GLU A 219 -20.02 32.30 -16.52
N LEU A 220 -19.24 32.36 -17.60
CA LEU A 220 -19.80 32.30 -18.96
C LEU A 220 -20.43 30.94 -19.27
N GLU A 221 -19.83 29.84 -18.84
CA GLU A 221 -20.37 28.49 -19.00
C GLU A 221 -21.59 28.27 -18.11
N ALA A 222 -21.55 28.78 -16.88
CA ALA A 222 -22.65 28.72 -15.93
C ALA A 222 -23.89 29.48 -16.47
N LYS A 223 -23.71 30.68 -16.99
CA LYS A 223 -24.77 31.51 -17.63
C LYS A 223 -25.43 30.76 -18.80
N LYS A 224 -24.63 30.11 -19.68
CA LYS A 224 -25.18 29.33 -20.81
C LYS A 224 -26.06 28.17 -20.36
N LYS A 225 -25.84 27.65 -19.14
CA LYS A 225 -26.60 26.53 -18.57
C LYS A 225 -27.65 26.95 -17.52
N ASN A 226 -27.83 28.25 -17.31
CA ASN A 226 -28.68 28.83 -16.28
C ASN A 226 -28.32 28.36 -14.86
N ILE A 227 -27.05 28.23 -14.57
CA ILE A 227 -26.51 27.84 -13.27
C ILE A 227 -25.84 29.06 -12.64
N THR A 228 -26.06 29.28 -11.35
CA THR A 228 -25.32 30.28 -10.55
C THR A 228 -24.19 29.61 -9.79
N ILE A 229 -23.03 30.27 -9.75
CA ILE A 229 -21.90 29.84 -8.90
C ILE A 229 -21.77 30.82 -7.75
N GLU A 230 -21.75 30.31 -6.53
CA GLU A 230 -21.55 31.08 -5.30
C GLU A 230 -20.33 30.56 -4.56
N VAL A 231 -19.48 31.48 -4.09
CA VAL A 231 -18.37 31.17 -3.19
C VAL A 231 -18.70 31.78 -1.81
N SER A 232 -18.54 30.99 -0.75
CA SER A 232 -18.77 31.46 0.61
C SER A 232 -17.66 30.99 1.54
N SER A 233 -17.26 31.88 2.44
CA SER A 233 -16.29 31.58 3.50
C SER A 233 -16.62 32.38 4.74
N PRO A 234 -16.46 31.81 5.95
CA PRO A 234 -16.54 32.58 7.19
C PRO A 234 -15.30 33.47 7.42
N LYS A 235 -14.26 33.31 6.62
CA LYS A 235 -12.99 34.05 6.70
C LYS A 235 -12.81 34.97 5.53
N GLU A 236 -12.07 36.04 5.70
CA GLU A 236 -11.69 36.96 4.62
C GLU A 236 -10.52 36.39 3.78
N GLN A 237 -9.63 35.60 4.41
CA GLN A 237 -8.46 35.00 3.77
C GLN A 237 -8.14 33.65 4.35
N LEU A 238 -7.65 32.73 3.52
CA LEU A 238 -7.12 31.44 3.92
C LEU A 238 -5.81 31.17 3.20
N ILE A 239 -4.71 31.59 3.84
CA ILE A 239 -3.37 31.38 3.30
C ILE A 239 -2.93 29.96 3.60
N MET A 240 -2.54 29.22 2.56
CA MET A 240 -2.04 27.86 2.66
C MET A 240 -0.91 27.57 1.69
N ASP A 241 -0.14 26.49 1.95
CA ASP A 241 0.92 26.03 1.06
C ASP A 241 0.40 24.91 0.14
N GLY A 242 0.63 25.05 -1.17
CA GLY A 242 0.19 24.04 -2.13
C GLY A 242 0.71 24.32 -3.54
N ASP A 243 0.57 23.33 -4.41
CA ASP A 243 0.83 23.47 -5.85
C ASP A 243 -0.43 24.02 -6.51
N THR A 244 -0.43 25.32 -6.78
CA THR A 244 -1.60 26.06 -7.31
C THR A 244 -2.08 25.50 -8.64
N GLU A 245 -1.20 25.06 -9.54
CA GLU A 245 -1.59 24.48 -10.84
C GLU A 245 -2.38 23.17 -10.64
N LYS A 246 -1.90 22.31 -9.73
CA LYS A 246 -2.59 21.07 -9.41
C LYS A 246 -3.91 21.31 -8.67
N ILE A 247 -3.94 22.28 -7.77
CA ILE A 247 -5.17 22.65 -7.03
C ILE A 247 -6.21 23.23 -8.00
N VAL A 248 -5.83 24.09 -8.93
CA VAL A 248 -6.71 24.56 -10.02
C VAL A 248 -7.31 23.40 -10.80
N ARG A 249 -6.53 22.33 -11.06
CA ARG A 249 -7.03 21.12 -11.74
C ARG A 249 -8.10 20.40 -10.96
N ILE A 250 -8.03 20.37 -9.61
CA ILE A 250 -9.09 19.80 -8.74
C ILE A 250 -10.41 20.53 -9.03
N PHE A 251 -10.42 21.86 -8.94
CA PHE A 251 -11.64 22.64 -9.14
C PHE A 251 -12.16 22.55 -10.56
N ASN A 252 -11.30 22.60 -11.57
CA ASN A 252 -11.69 22.42 -12.96
C ASN A 252 -12.42 21.09 -13.19
N ASN A 253 -11.93 20.01 -12.56
CA ASN A 253 -12.60 18.71 -12.63
C ASN A 253 -13.96 18.73 -11.92
N LEU A 254 -14.05 19.33 -10.73
CA LEU A 254 -15.29 19.36 -9.96
C LEU A 254 -16.35 20.26 -10.61
N PHE A 255 -15.99 21.45 -11.09
CA PHE A 255 -16.91 22.33 -11.83
C PHE A 255 -17.39 21.66 -13.13
N THR A 256 -16.47 21.07 -13.90
CA THR A 256 -16.81 20.35 -15.13
C THR A 256 -17.75 19.17 -14.84
N ASN A 257 -17.56 18.45 -13.74
CA ASN A 257 -18.46 17.40 -13.31
C ASN A 257 -19.83 17.94 -12.92
N ALA A 258 -19.90 19.03 -12.15
CA ALA A 258 -21.17 19.67 -11.80
C ALA A 258 -21.95 20.11 -13.05
N PHE A 259 -21.28 20.68 -14.05
CA PHE A 259 -21.90 21.08 -15.31
C PHE A 259 -22.33 19.92 -16.20
N LYS A 260 -21.60 18.80 -16.20
CA LYS A 260 -21.90 17.64 -17.06
C LYS A 260 -22.93 16.70 -16.46
N TYR A 261 -22.84 16.47 -15.17
CA TYR A 261 -23.59 15.43 -14.48
C TYR A 261 -24.66 15.96 -13.53
N GLY A 262 -24.58 17.23 -13.15
CA GLY A 262 -25.62 17.90 -12.35
C GLY A 262 -26.89 18.17 -13.16
N LYS A 263 -27.57 17.12 -13.68
CA LYS A 263 -28.83 17.29 -14.43
C LYS A 263 -29.85 18.05 -13.58
N GLY A 264 -30.39 19.15 -14.14
CA GLY A 264 -31.34 20.00 -13.44
C GLY A 264 -30.73 20.92 -12.38
N ALA A 265 -29.40 20.96 -12.27
CA ALA A 265 -28.76 21.89 -11.36
C ALA A 265 -29.01 23.35 -11.78
N THR A 266 -29.34 24.17 -10.81
CA THR A 266 -29.47 25.63 -10.95
C THR A 266 -28.40 26.36 -10.17
N LYS A 267 -27.71 25.64 -9.25
CA LYS A 267 -26.75 26.26 -8.33
C LYS A 267 -25.55 25.36 -8.08
N ILE A 268 -24.36 25.96 -8.07
CA ILE A 268 -23.12 25.39 -7.57
C ILE A 268 -22.65 26.30 -6.45
N ILE A 269 -22.30 25.73 -5.29
CA ILE A 269 -21.78 26.47 -4.14
C ILE A 269 -20.40 25.90 -3.78
N VAL A 270 -19.43 26.78 -3.59
CA VAL A 270 -18.14 26.42 -3.02
C VAL A 270 -18.00 27.04 -1.66
N GLU A 271 -17.92 26.21 -0.64
CA GLU A 271 -17.70 26.61 0.75
C GLU A 271 -16.24 26.37 1.10
N VAL A 272 -15.56 27.38 1.64
CA VAL A 272 -14.15 27.31 2.05
C VAL A 272 -14.05 27.67 3.51
N ASP A 273 -13.55 26.79 4.34
CA ASP A 273 -13.35 27.02 5.77
C ASP A 273 -12.02 26.41 6.23
N GLN A 274 -11.61 26.73 7.44
CA GLN A 274 -10.48 26.10 8.11
C GLN A 274 -10.93 25.48 9.42
N ILE A 275 -10.66 24.17 9.55
CA ILE A 275 -10.93 23.43 10.78
C ILE A 275 -9.59 22.95 11.34
N GLY A 276 -9.14 23.57 12.43
CA GLY A 276 -7.84 23.27 13.01
C GLY A 276 -6.68 23.59 12.03
N THR A 277 -5.94 22.55 11.64
CA THR A 277 -4.80 22.64 10.72
C THR A 277 -5.15 22.32 9.27
N GLU A 278 -6.43 22.09 8.97
CA GLU A 278 -6.90 21.70 7.64
C GLU A 278 -7.77 22.79 7.02
N ALA A 279 -7.57 23.04 5.74
CA ALA A 279 -8.52 23.73 4.88
C ALA A 279 -9.58 22.71 4.45
N VAL A 280 -10.85 23.03 4.69
CA VAL A 280 -12.00 22.20 4.30
C VAL A 280 -12.74 22.93 3.19
N ILE A 281 -12.76 22.33 2.00
CA ILE A 281 -13.42 22.91 0.83
C ILE A 281 -14.57 21.98 0.42
N ILE A 282 -15.75 22.53 0.27
CA ILE A 282 -16.95 21.78 -0.14
C ILE A 282 -17.43 22.36 -1.49
N VAL A 283 -17.38 21.56 -2.52
CA VAL A 283 -17.99 21.88 -3.82
C VAL A 283 -19.31 21.11 -3.94
N LYS A 284 -20.43 21.82 -3.98
CA LYS A 284 -21.75 21.19 -4.01
C LYS A 284 -22.65 21.77 -5.12
N ASN A 285 -23.45 20.91 -5.71
CA ASN A 285 -24.46 21.27 -6.69
C ASN A 285 -25.83 20.65 -6.35
N ASN A 286 -26.92 21.34 -6.70
CA ASN A 286 -28.28 20.89 -6.46
C ASN A 286 -28.88 20.12 -7.63
N GLY A 287 -28.06 19.34 -8.36
CA GLY A 287 -28.50 18.49 -9.46
C GLY A 287 -28.92 17.10 -9.02
N ALA A 288 -28.99 16.19 -9.98
CA ALA A 288 -29.39 14.81 -9.76
C ALA A 288 -28.55 14.14 -8.65
N MET A 289 -29.22 13.38 -7.79
CA MET A 289 -28.61 12.61 -6.70
C MET A 289 -27.77 11.45 -7.27
N ILE A 290 -26.60 11.23 -6.71
CA ILE A 290 -25.77 10.06 -7.00
C ILE A 290 -26.26 8.88 -6.16
N PRO A 291 -26.54 7.70 -6.79
CA PRO A 291 -26.94 6.51 -6.06
C PRO A 291 -25.91 6.13 -4.97
N LYS A 292 -26.39 5.73 -3.80
CA LYS A 292 -25.55 5.42 -2.64
C LYS A 292 -24.48 4.37 -2.94
N GLN A 293 -24.84 3.37 -3.75
CA GLN A 293 -23.91 2.31 -4.20
C GLN A 293 -22.77 2.81 -5.10
N ALA A 294 -22.97 3.95 -5.75
CA ALA A 294 -22.00 4.55 -6.65
C ALA A 294 -20.99 5.46 -5.92
N LEU A 295 -21.33 5.94 -4.70
CA LEU A 295 -20.50 6.92 -3.98
C LEU A 295 -19.12 6.39 -3.66
N ASP A 296 -19.00 5.12 -3.28
CA ASP A 296 -17.72 4.49 -2.90
C ASP A 296 -16.78 4.31 -4.10
N SER A 297 -17.35 4.13 -5.30
CA SER A 297 -16.61 3.91 -6.54
C SER A 297 -16.41 5.17 -7.40
N LEU A 298 -16.90 6.33 -6.97
CA LEU A 298 -16.82 7.57 -7.77
C LEU A 298 -15.39 8.00 -8.11
N PHE A 299 -14.43 7.65 -7.24
CA PHE A 299 -13.02 7.98 -7.40
C PHE A 299 -12.22 6.88 -8.10
N ASP A 300 -12.88 5.74 -8.40
CA ASP A 300 -12.27 4.68 -9.20
C ASP A 300 -12.07 5.14 -10.64
N ARG A 301 -11.02 4.63 -11.26
CA ARG A 301 -10.65 4.98 -12.63
C ARG A 301 -11.70 4.47 -13.62
N PHE A 302 -12.02 5.29 -14.60
CA PHE A 302 -13.00 4.99 -15.63
C PHE A 302 -14.41 4.67 -15.11
N TYR A 303 -14.59 4.82 -13.79
CA TYR A 303 -15.91 4.63 -13.21
C TYR A 303 -16.87 5.73 -13.69
N ARG A 304 -18.05 5.31 -14.11
CA ARG A 304 -19.15 6.20 -14.53
C ARG A 304 -20.46 5.57 -14.07
N VAL A 305 -21.32 6.38 -13.48
CA VAL A 305 -22.69 5.95 -13.13
C VAL A 305 -23.42 5.53 -14.42
N GLU A 306 -24.14 4.41 -14.42
CA GLU A 306 -24.70 3.79 -15.63
C GLU A 306 -25.56 4.75 -16.46
N GLU A 307 -26.32 5.62 -15.84
CA GLU A 307 -27.13 6.65 -16.53
C GLU A 307 -26.28 7.69 -17.30
N SER A 308 -25.00 7.83 -16.94
CA SER A 308 -24.06 8.78 -17.57
C SER A 308 -23.23 8.15 -18.70
N ARG A 309 -23.40 6.86 -18.98
CA ARG A 309 -22.69 6.13 -20.06
C ARG A 309 -23.15 6.51 -21.47
N ASN A 310 -24.27 7.23 -21.60
CA ASN A 310 -24.70 7.74 -22.90
C ASN A 310 -23.62 8.63 -23.51
N GLN A 311 -23.22 8.32 -24.74
CA GLN A 311 -22.10 8.94 -25.50
C GLN A 311 -22.16 10.46 -25.61
N ALA A 312 -23.31 11.08 -25.35
CA ALA A 312 -23.52 12.52 -25.44
C ALA A 312 -22.80 13.35 -24.35
N THR A 313 -22.48 12.78 -23.18
CA THR A 313 -21.91 13.52 -22.05
C THR A 313 -20.37 13.49 -21.96
N GLY A 314 -19.70 12.67 -22.76
CA GLY A 314 -18.26 12.72 -23.07
C GLY A 314 -17.32 12.91 -21.87
N GLY A 315 -17.34 12.04 -20.86
CA GLY A 315 -16.40 12.07 -19.74
C GLY A 315 -15.38 10.92 -19.79
N THR A 316 -14.15 11.16 -19.42
CA THR A 316 -13.05 10.18 -19.40
C THR A 316 -13.15 9.19 -18.23
N GLY A 317 -13.90 9.54 -17.18
CA GLY A 317 -13.90 8.79 -15.91
C GLY A 317 -12.58 8.89 -15.12
N LEU A 318 -11.64 9.75 -15.57
CA LEU A 318 -10.37 9.96 -14.90
C LEU A 318 -10.36 11.21 -14.00
N GLY A 319 -11.26 12.16 -14.24
CA GLY A 319 -11.22 13.46 -13.56
C GLY A 319 -11.27 13.36 -12.03
N LEU A 320 -12.17 12.54 -11.45
CA LEU A 320 -12.25 12.35 -9.99
C LEU A 320 -11.08 11.54 -9.45
N ALA A 321 -10.56 10.55 -10.18
CA ALA A 321 -9.37 9.81 -9.81
C ALA A 321 -8.11 10.71 -9.80
N ILE A 322 -8.00 11.63 -10.77
CA ILE A 322 -6.95 12.68 -10.79
C ILE A 322 -7.11 13.61 -9.59
N THR A 323 -8.34 14.06 -9.32
CA THR A 323 -8.64 14.92 -8.16
C THR A 323 -8.21 14.26 -6.85
N GLN A 324 -8.58 13.00 -6.62
CA GLN A 324 -8.18 12.24 -5.43
C GLN A 324 -6.65 12.10 -5.34
N SER A 325 -5.99 11.81 -6.45
CA SER A 325 -4.53 11.67 -6.50
C SER A 325 -3.82 12.99 -6.17
N ILE A 326 -4.32 14.12 -6.68
CA ILE A 326 -3.76 15.46 -6.37
C ILE A 326 -3.97 15.81 -4.90
N VAL A 327 -5.16 15.55 -4.36
CA VAL A 327 -5.47 15.79 -2.93
C VAL A 327 -4.55 14.95 -2.04
N ALA A 328 -4.38 13.66 -2.36
CA ALA A 328 -3.47 12.77 -1.64
C ALA A 328 -2.00 13.22 -1.73
N LEU A 329 -1.57 13.74 -2.89
CA LEU A 329 -0.23 14.29 -3.10
C LEU A 329 0.06 15.49 -2.18
N HIS A 330 -0.98 16.26 -1.82
CA HIS A 330 -0.90 17.35 -0.84
C HIS A 330 -1.06 16.89 0.63
N GLY A 331 -1.17 15.57 0.87
CA GLY A 331 -1.37 15.00 2.20
C GLY A 331 -2.80 15.13 2.73
N GLY A 332 -3.76 15.39 1.84
CA GLY A 332 -5.18 15.52 2.14
C GLY A 332 -6.01 14.29 1.75
N TYR A 333 -7.33 14.41 1.89
CA TYR A 333 -8.29 13.41 1.44
C TYR A 333 -9.57 14.06 0.90
N ILE A 334 -10.29 13.33 0.04
CA ILE A 334 -11.55 13.75 -0.58
C ILE A 334 -12.59 12.63 -0.46
N TYR A 335 -13.82 13.02 -0.25
CA TYR A 335 -14.96 12.11 -0.30
C TYR A 335 -16.21 12.81 -0.83
N ALA A 336 -17.23 12.03 -1.22
CA ALA A 336 -18.47 12.56 -1.73
C ALA A 336 -19.66 12.20 -0.82
N LYS A 337 -20.63 13.10 -0.76
CA LYS A 337 -21.95 12.87 -0.15
C LYS A 337 -23.01 13.32 -1.14
N SER A 338 -24.10 12.56 -1.26
CA SER A 338 -25.22 12.94 -2.11
C SER A 338 -26.54 12.63 -1.41
N ASN A 339 -27.44 13.59 -1.45
CA ASN A 339 -28.80 13.48 -0.99
C ASN A 339 -29.74 14.13 -2.04
N PRO A 340 -31.08 14.10 -1.86
CA PRO A 340 -31.99 14.68 -2.85
C PRO A 340 -31.77 16.16 -3.17
N ASP A 341 -31.22 16.93 -2.22
CA ASP A 341 -31.04 18.37 -2.36
C ASP A 341 -29.65 18.71 -2.93
N TRP A 342 -28.60 17.98 -2.50
CA TRP A 342 -27.21 18.33 -2.80
C TRP A 342 -26.34 17.10 -3.07
N THR A 343 -25.52 17.20 -4.12
CA THR A 343 -24.34 16.37 -4.31
C THR A 343 -23.12 17.20 -3.95
N SER A 344 -22.32 16.75 -2.97
CA SER A 344 -21.21 17.47 -2.37
C SER A 344 -19.92 16.67 -2.45
N PHE A 345 -18.84 17.30 -2.90
CA PHE A 345 -17.48 16.81 -2.81
C PHE A 345 -16.75 17.58 -1.73
N ILE A 346 -16.28 16.88 -0.71
CA ILE A 346 -15.64 17.45 0.48
C ILE A 346 -14.15 17.13 0.43
N ILE A 347 -13.33 18.18 0.43
CA ILE A 347 -11.87 18.10 0.32
C ILE A 347 -11.27 18.62 1.63
N HIS A 348 -10.33 17.86 2.17
CA HIS A 348 -9.51 18.24 3.30
C HIS A 348 -8.05 18.35 2.85
N LEU A 349 -7.45 19.52 3.06
CA LEU A 349 -6.04 19.78 2.72
C LEU A 349 -5.33 20.38 3.95
N PRO A 350 -4.11 19.95 4.28
CA PRO A 350 -3.34 20.61 5.34
C PRO A 350 -2.99 22.03 4.92
N VAL A 351 -3.22 22.99 5.81
CA VAL A 351 -2.89 24.44 5.57
C VAL A 351 -1.38 24.61 5.41
N LYS A 352 -0.58 23.85 6.18
CA LYS A 352 0.87 23.80 6.02
C LYS A 352 1.27 22.42 5.52
N SER A 353 1.98 22.38 4.42
CA SER A 353 2.45 21.11 3.86
C SER A 353 3.51 20.47 4.76
N ASN A 354 3.23 19.28 5.27
CA ASN A 354 4.18 18.42 5.98
C ASN A 354 5.04 17.58 5.01
N VAL A 355 5.06 17.90 3.72
CA VAL A 355 5.88 17.21 2.74
C VAL A 355 7.35 17.48 3.07
N SER A 356 8.05 16.42 3.47
CA SER A 356 9.45 16.45 3.93
C SER A 356 10.35 17.20 2.94
N PRO A 357 11.35 17.99 3.43
CA PRO A 357 12.25 18.83 2.60
C PRO A 357 13.17 18.06 1.65
N SER A 358 13.07 16.72 1.56
CA SER A 358 13.86 15.92 0.63
C SER A 358 13.60 16.24 -0.85
N ALA A 359 12.47 16.84 -1.19
CA ALA A 359 12.18 17.35 -2.54
C ALA A 359 12.82 18.72 -2.80
N ARG A 360 13.09 19.54 -1.77
CA ARG A 360 13.73 20.86 -1.92
C ARG A 360 15.23 20.77 -2.28
N LYS A 361 15.93 19.71 -1.89
CA LYS A 361 17.39 19.60 -2.12
C LYS A 361 17.80 19.33 -3.57
N ALA A 362 16.89 18.97 -4.47
CA ALA A 362 17.25 18.71 -5.86
C ALA A 362 17.40 20.01 -6.68
N GLU A 363 16.66 21.08 -6.36
CA GLU A 363 16.77 22.37 -7.06
C GLU A 363 17.95 23.22 -6.58
N ASP A 364 18.32 23.15 -5.30
CA ASP A 364 19.49 23.88 -4.75
C ASP A 364 20.82 23.35 -5.33
N TYR A 365 20.88 22.08 -5.74
CA TYR A 365 22.05 21.50 -6.41
C TYR A 365 22.14 21.82 -7.90
N LEU A 366 21.03 22.13 -8.55
CA LEU A 366 21.00 22.50 -9.99
C LEU A 366 21.25 23.98 -10.23
N ASN A 367 21.04 24.84 -9.23
CA ASN A 367 21.22 26.30 -9.36
C ASN A 367 22.58 26.82 -8.88
N GLY A 368 23.56 25.92 -8.61
CA GLY A 368 24.99 26.27 -8.57
C GLY A 368 25.34 27.53 -7.79
N GLN A 369 24.96 27.63 -6.53
CA GLN A 369 25.54 28.61 -5.62
C GLN A 369 26.53 27.90 -4.68
N TYR A 370 27.80 27.93 -5.09
CA TYR A 370 28.96 27.98 -4.20
C TYR A 370 29.61 29.35 -4.35
#